data_479ea8bbf330e1daadf3effc41ac26ef
#
_entry.id   479ea8bbf330e1daadf3effc41ac26ef
#
_cell.length_a   1.000
_cell.length_b   1.000
_cell.length_c   1.000
_cell.angle_alpha   90.00
_cell.angle_beta   90.00
_cell.angle_gamma   90.00
#
_symmetry.space_group_name_H-M   'P 1'
#
loop_
_entity.id
_entity.type
_entity.pdbx_description
1 polymer ?
#
loop_
_entity_poly.entity_id
_entity_poly.type
_entity_poly.pdbx_seq_one_letter_code
_entity_poly.pdbx_strand_id
1 'polypeptide(L)'
;MKISKTITLATLALTIGLNASSFAQDGSMEMKKDKKMMKKEKMMMQTKMVGGSEMYPTKNIIENAVNSKDHTTLVAAVKAARLVETLQGEGPFTVFAPTNTAFDKLPKGTVETLLKPENKEKLQGVLTYHVVAGKVSSMDLAQMIKDGKGKAELTTVNGGILTAMLKGKKVQLKDTAGNISTVTIADVNQSNGVIHVVDTVVLPGM
;
A
#
# COMPACT_ATOMS: atom_id res chain seq x y z
N MET A 1 1.36 -51.03 -41.27
CA MET A 1 1.81 -52.04 -40.28
C MET A 1 1.30 -51.63 -38.92
N LYS A 2 0.23 -52.26 -38.44
CA LYS A 2 -0.46 -51.95 -37.17
C LYS A 2 0.20 -52.74 -36.06
N ILE A 3 0.60 -52.13 -34.98
CA ILE A 3 1.00 -52.84 -33.77
C ILE A 3 0.10 -52.33 -32.61
N SER A 4 -0.86 -53.18 -32.28
CA SER A 4 -1.68 -53.11 -31.05
C SER A 4 -0.81 -53.50 -29.87
N LYS A 5 -0.83 -52.70 -28.80
CA LYS A 5 -0.35 -53.12 -27.47
C LYS A 5 -1.54 -53.20 -26.53
N THR A 6 -1.94 -54.43 -26.27
CA THR A 6 -2.87 -54.87 -25.22
C THR A 6 -2.23 -54.65 -23.87
N ILE A 7 -2.91 -53.91 -22.98
CA ILE A 7 -2.52 -53.80 -21.56
C ILE A 7 -3.38 -54.79 -20.76
N THR A 8 -2.72 -55.77 -20.19
CA THR A 8 -3.29 -56.82 -19.33
C THR A 8 -3.56 -56.24 -17.94
N LEU A 9 -4.82 -56.35 -17.53
CA LEU A 9 -5.27 -55.99 -16.18
C LEU A 9 -4.90 -57.15 -15.22
N ALA A 10 -4.00 -56.93 -14.29
CA ALA A 10 -3.73 -57.86 -13.20
C ALA A 10 -4.51 -57.41 -11.96
N THR A 11 -5.54 -58.14 -11.64
CA THR A 11 -6.28 -58.06 -10.37
C THR A 11 -5.46 -58.72 -9.27
N LEU A 12 -4.99 -57.96 -8.28
CA LEU A 12 -4.48 -58.52 -7.04
C LEU A 12 -5.41 -58.10 -5.90
N ALA A 13 -6.23 -59.06 -5.48
CA ALA A 13 -6.98 -58.95 -4.23
C ALA A 13 -6.06 -59.21 -3.06
N LEU A 14 -5.90 -58.24 -2.17
CA LEU A 14 -5.27 -58.46 -0.87
C LEU A 14 -6.16 -57.96 0.25
N THR A 15 -6.40 -58.85 1.15
CA THR A 15 -7.30 -58.87 2.30
C THR A 15 -7.06 -57.73 3.31
N ILE A 16 -8.17 -57.29 3.83
CA ILE A 16 -8.41 -56.28 4.86
C ILE A 16 -7.81 -56.70 6.19
N GLY A 17 -6.92 -55.85 6.71
CA GLY A 17 -6.60 -55.77 8.14
C GLY A 17 -7.10 -54.45 8.67
N LEU A 18 -8.19 -54.46 9.45
CA LEU A 18 -8.66 -53.29 10.21
C LEU A 18 -7.58 -52.85 11.21
N ASN A 19 -7.01 -51.69 11.01
CA ASN A 19 -6.52 -50.86 12.09
C ASN A 19 -6.95 -49.43 11.85
N ALA A 20 -8.16 -49.14 12.33
CA ALA A 20 -8.69 -47.81 12.47
C ALA A 20 -8.10 -47.16 13.72
N SER A 21 -7.08 -46.37 13.58
CA SER A 21 -6.75 -45.26 14.50
C SER A 21 -5.35 -44.70 14.15
N SER A 22 -5.32 -43.65 13.32
CA SER A 22 -4.34 -42.54 13.32
C SER A 22 -4.22 -41.78 11.98
N PHE A 23 -5.30 -41.63 11.19
CA PHE A 23 -5.22 -40.93 9.90
C PHE A 23 -5.98 -39.60 9.84
N ALA A 24 -6.36 -39.05 11.01
CA ALA A 24 -7.17 -37.80 11.05
C ALA A 24 -6.38 -36.53 11.40
N GLN A 25 -5.07 -36.61 11.60
CA GLN A 25 -4.30 -35.45 12.08
C GLN A 25 -3.33 -34.84 11.08
N ASP A 26 -2.99 -35.55 10.00
CA ASP A 26 -2.02 -35.07 9.01
C ASP A 26 -2.63 -34.21 7.90
N GLY A 27 -3.83 -34.54 7.44
CA GLY A 27 -4.51 -33.77 6.37
C GLY A 27 -4.89 -32.34 6.73
N SER A 28 -5.03 -32.02 8.02
CA SER A 28 -5.36 -30.65 8.46
C SER A 28 -4.16 -29.70 8.47
N MET A 29 -2.95 -30.23 8.62
CA MET A 29 -1.71 -29.44 8.57
C MET A 29 -1.30 -29.15 7.12
N GLU A 30 -1.45 -30.09 6.19
CA GLU A 30 -1.19 -29.86 4.77
C GLU A 30 -2.17 -28.84 4.18
N MET A 31 -3.48 -28.97 4.43
CA MET A 31 -4.46 -27.97 3.96
C MET A 31 -4.21 -26.56 4.53
N LYS A 32 -3.70 -26.44 5.76
CA LYS A 32 -3.31 -25.15 6.34
C LYS A 32 -2.03 -24.59 5.70
N LYS A 33 -1.10 -25.46 5.34
CA LYS A 33 0.16 -25.10 4.66
C LYS A 33 -0.12 -24.62 3.23
N ASP A 34 -0.97 -25.34 2.49
CA ASP A 34 -1.37 -24.97 1.13
C ASP A 34 -2.19 -23.68 1.09
N LYS A 35 -3.13 -23.46 2.02
CA LYS A 35 -3.83 -22.20 2.17
C LYS A 35 -2.89 -21.04 2.51
N LYS A 36 -1.86 -21.30 3.32
CA LYS A 36 -0.86 -20.29 3.67
C LYS A 36 0.07 -19.98 2.50
N MET A 37 0.43 -20.98 1.71
CA MET A 37 1.21 -20.80 0.47
C MET A 37 0.43 -20.06 -0.60
N MET A 38 -0.81 -20.45 -0.90
CA MET A 38 -1.69 -19.73 -1.84
C MET A 38 -1.95 -18.28 -1.40
N LYS A 39 -2.11 -18.03 -0.10
CA LYS A 39 -2.25 -16.68 0.43
C LYS A 39 -0.97 -15.87 0.24
N LYS A 40 0.19 -16.48 0.42
CA LYS A 40 1.51 -15.85 0.20
C LYS A 40 1.75 -15.55 -1.28
N GLU A 41 1.44 -16.48 -2.19
CA GLU A 41 1.51 -16.27 -3.63
C GLU A 41 0.54 -15.19 -4.10
N LYS A 42 -0.71 -15.20 -3.64
CA LYS A 42 -1.68 -14.15 -3.94
C LYS A 42 -1.25 -12.78 -3.41
N MET A 43 -0.55 -12.72 -2.29
CA MET A 43 0.03 -11.46 -1.77
C MET A 43 1.25 -11.02 -2.59
N MET A 44 2.08 -11.94 -3.09
CA MET A 44 3.19 -11.62 -3.99
C MET A 44 2.71 -11.15 -5.37
N MET A 45 1.57 -11.66 -5.87
CA MET A 45 0.94 -11.18 -7.10
C MET A 45 0.38 -9.75 -7.00
N GLN A 46 0.33 -9.14 -5.83
CA GLN A 46 -0.14 -7.76 -5.62
C GLN A 46 0.99 -6.75 -5.48
N THR A 47 2.23 -7.13 -5.79
CA THR A 47 3.35 -6.17 -5.84
C THR A 47 3.09 -5.13 -6.92
N LYS A 48 3.43 -3.87 -6.61
CA LYS A 48 3.42 -2.78 -7.57
C LYS A 48 4.80 -2.19 -7.70
N MET A 49 5.19 -1.87 -8.93
CA MET A 49 6.45 -1.15 -9.19
C MET A 49 6.25 0.34 -8.90
N VAL A 50 7.10 0.89 -8.05
CA VAL A 50 7.11 2.32 -7.71
C VAL A 50 8.56 2.79 -7.62
N GLY A 51 8.93 3.77 -8.46
CA GLY A 51 10.29 4.30 -8.50
C GLY A 51 11.36 3.25 -8.82
N GLY A 52 11.02 2.29 -9.71
CA GLY A 52 11.92 1.22 -10.13
C GLY A 52 12.12 0.10 -9.10
N SER A 53 11.34 0.08 -8.02
CA SER A 53 11.39 -0.97 -7.00
C SER A 53 10.04 -1.61 -6.77
N GLU A 54 10.04 -2.92 -6.51
CA GLU A 54 8.83 -3.64 -6.13
C GLU A 54 8.41 -3.31 -4.70
N MET A 55 7.13 -2.96 -4.53
CA MET A 55 6.51 -2.72 -3.24
C MET A 55 5.78 -3.97 -2.78
N TYR A 56 6.24 -4.56 -1.70
CA TYR A 56 5.72 -5.83 -1.18
C TYR A 56 4.64 -5.59 -0.12
N PRO A 57 3.44 -6.19 -0.28
CA PRO A 57 2.37 -6.07 0.72
C PRO A 57 2.71 -6.66 2.10
N THR A 58 3.80 -7.42 2.16
CA THR A 58 4.31 -8.03 3.41
C THR A 58 5.25 -7.11 4.20
N LYS A 59 5.68 -6.01 3.58
CA LYS A 59 6.54 -4.98 4.19
C LYS A 59 5.70 -3.78 4.61
N ASN A 60 6.16 -3.04 5.63
CA ASN A 60 5.51 -1.81 6.04
C ASN A 60 5.82 -0.64 5.07
N ILE A 61 5.15 0.48 5.29
CA ILE A 61 5.24 1.69 4.45
C ILE A 61 6.70 2.17 4.32
N ILE A 62 7.45 2.21 5.41
CA ILE A 62 8.84 2.70 5.42
C ILE A 62 9.79 1.71 4.75
N GLU A 63 9.66 0.42 5.06
CA GLU A 63 10.50 -0.65 4.47
C GLU A 63 10.40 -0.70 2.94
N ASN A 64 9.24 -0.37 2.40
CA ASN A 64 9.05 -0.25 0.95
C ASN A 64 9.53 1.10 0.42
N ALA A 65 9.16 2.21 1.05
CA ALA A 65 9.46 3.55 0.58
C ALA A 65 10.96 3.81 0.43
N VAL A 66 11.80 3.28 1.33
CA VAL A 66 13.27 3.47 1.30
C VAL A 66 13.93 2.86 0.06
N ASN A 67 13.28 1.91 -0.60
CA ASN A 67 13.79 1.28 -1.82
C ASN A 67 13.34 2.02 -3.10
N SER A 68 12.39 2.94 -3.00
CA SER A 68 11.88 3.70 -4.14
C SER A 68 12.78 4.87 -4.51
N LYS A 69 13.28 4.89 -5.74
CA LYS A 69 14.08 6.00 -6.27
C LYS A 69 13.26 7.29 -6.42
N ASP A 70 11.95 7.18 -6.55
CA ASP A 70 11.04 8.32 -6.72
C ASP A 70 10.65 8.99 -5.40
N HIS A 71 11.00 8.40 -4.24
CA HIS A 71 10.58 8.88 -2.92
C HIS A 71 11.76 9.19 -1.99
N THR A 72 12.95 9.42 -2.52
CA THR A 72 14.16 9.71 -1.72
C THR A 72 14.00 10.97 -0.88
N THR A 73 13.41 12.03 -1.44
CA THR A 73 13.13 13.29 -0.74
C THR A 73 12.10 13.08 0.38
N LEU A 74 11.03 12.31 0.11
CA LEU A 74 10.02 11.97 1.12
C LEU A 74 10.63 11.19 2.29
N VAL A 75 11.46 10.19 1.99
CA VAL A 75 12.14 9.37 3.03
C VAL A 75 13.08 10.25 3.88
N ALA A 76 13.83 11.17 3.25
CA ALA A 76 14.67 12.12 3.97
C ALA A 76 13.83 13.03 4.89
N ALA A 77 12.69 13.55 4.40
CA ALA A 77 11.76 14.37 5.16
C ALA A 77 11.16 13.61 6.37
N VAL A 78 10.72 12.37 6.18
CA VAL A 78 10.18 11.51 7.26
C VAL A 78 11.23 11.25 8.34
N LYS A 79 12.50 11.02 7.96
CA LYS A 79 13.63 10.87 8.91
C LYS A 79 13.89 12.16 9.68
N ALA A 80 13.97 13.31 8.99
CA ALA A 80 14.19 14.62 9.60
C ALA A 80 13.07 14.99 10.58
N ALA A 81 11.82 14.65 10.25
CA ALA A 81 10.66 14.85 11.12
C ALA A 81 10.57 13.86 12.29
N ARG A 82 11.41 12.82 12.35
CA ARG A 82 11.34 11.71 13.32
C ARG A 82 9.99 10.96 13.30
N LEU A 83 9.39 10.79 12.12
CA LEU A 83 8.12 10.08 11.93
C LEU A 83 8.30 8.64 11.48
N VAL A 84 9.53 8.13 11.40
CA VAL A 84 9.82 6.76 10.94
C VAL A 84 9.10 5.73 11.81
N GLU A 85 9.26 5.81 13.14
CA GLU A 85 8.63 4.88 14.09
C GLU A 85 7.10 4.96 14.03
N THR A 86 6.54 6.15 13.90
CA THR A 86 5.09 6.36 13.77
C THR A 86 4.54 5.67 12.52
N LEU A 87 5.21 5.80 11.37
CA LEU A 87 4.79 5.20 10.11
C LEU A 87 5.16 3.71 9.97
N GLN A 88 6.02 3.18 10.84
CA GLN A 88 6.28 1.75 11.00
C GLN A 88 5.32 1.06 11.96
N GLY A 89 4.63 1.84 12.79
CA GLY A 89 3.69 1.35 13.79
C GLY A 89 2.51 0.57 13.21
N GLU A 90 1.70 0.04 14.12
CA GLU A 90 0.48 -0.70 13.77
C GLU A 90 -0.56 0.28 13.18
N GLY A 91 -0.73 0.20 11.84
CA GLY A 91 -1.76 0.97 11.14
C GLY A 91 -3.17 0.52 11.52
N PRO A 92 -4.12 0.61 10.60
CA PRO A 92 -3.88 0.91 9.19
C PRO A 92 -3.74 2.40 8.88
N PHE A 93 -2.85 2.71 7.93
CA PHE A 93 -2.65 4.08 7.43
C PHE A 93 -2.91 4.16 5.92
N THR A 94 -3.42 5.30 5.48
CA THR A 94 -3.42 5.68 4.06
C THR A 94 -2.44 6.83 3.87
N VAL A 95 -1.41 6.62 3.06
CA VAL A 95 -0.36 7.62 2.83
C VAL A 95 -0.42 8.09 1.39
N PHE A 96 -0.59 9.39 1.20
CA PHE A 96 -0.45 10.06 -0.10
C PHE A 96 1.02 10.46 -0.27
N ALA A 97 1.79 9.64 -0.99
CA ALA A 97 3.24 9.78 -1.10
C ALA A 97 3.62 10.64 -2.31
N PRO A 98 4.09 11.88 -2.11
CA PRO A 98 4.60 12.71 -3.19
C PRO A 98 5.94 12.20 -3.70
N THR A 99 6.12 12.20 -5.02
CA THR A 99 7.38 11.87 -5.68
C THR A 99 8.40 12.99 -5.55
N ASN A 100 9.69 12.70 -5.85
CA ASN A 100 10.73 13.74 -5.92
C ASN A 100 10.30 14.89 -6.84
N THR A 101 9.72 14.57 -8.01
CA THR A 101 9.20 15.56 -8.95
C THR A 101 8.02 16.37 -8.39
N ALA A 102 7.29 15.84 -7.42
CA ALA A 102 6.25 16.59 -6.72
C ALA A 102 6.87 17.64 -5.78
N PHE A 103 7.97 17.32 -5.14
CA PHE A 103 8.74 18.29 -4.33
C PHE A 103 9.40 19.36 -5.19
N ASP A 104 9.87 19.03 -6.40
CA ASP A 104 10.48 19.98 -7.34
C ASP A 104 9.49 21.06 -7.81
N LYS A 105 8.18 20.82 -7.70
CA LYS A 105 7.14 21.84 -8.00
C LYS A 105 6.99 22.88 -6.93
N LEU A 106 7.50 22.64 -5.73
CA LEU A 106 7.48 23.65 -4.66
C LEU A 106 8.43 24.81 -5.00
N PRO A 107 8.18 26.02 -4.47
CA PRO A 107 9.11 27.14 -4.63
C PRO A 107 10.52 26.75 -4.20
N LYS A 108 11.52 27.22 -4.95
CA LYS A 108 12.94 26.94 -4.67
C LYS A 108 13.28 27.29 -3.22
N GLY A 109 14.01 26.40 -2.55
CA GLY A 109 14.39 26.56 -1.16
C GLY A 109 13.33 26.14 -0.13
N THR A 110 12.10 25.84 -0.54
CA THR A 110 11.03 25.42 0.40
C THR A 110 11.38 24.08 1.05
N VAL A 111 11.81 23.10 0.27
CA VAL A 111 12.19 21.76 0.77
C VAL A 111 13.38 21.89 1.73
N GLU A 112 14.42 22.61 1.33
CA GLU A 112 15.62 22.83 2.15
C GLU A 112 15.27 23.55 3.46
N THR A 113 14.37 24.54 3.40
CA THR A 113 13.88 25.24 4.58
C THR A 113 13.09 24.34 5.51
N LEU A 114 12.20 23.49 4.96
CA LEU A 114 11.42 22.53 5.75
C LEU A 114 12.30 21.47 6.41
N LEU A 115 13.40 21.07 5.77
CA LEU A 115 14.33 20.07 6.32
C LEU A 115 15.22 20.60 7.44
N LYS A 116 15.27 21.91 7.67
CA LYS A 116 16.04 22.50 8.76
C LYS A 116 15.46 22.12 10.13
N PRO A 117 16.31 21.89 11.13
CA PRO A 117 15.87 21.48 12.48
C PRO A 117 14.85 22.44 13.12
N GLU A 118 14.99 23.74 12.88
CA GLU A 118 14.08 24.79 13.38
C GLU A 118 12.66 24.69 12.78
N ASN A 119 12.49 24.03 11.64
CA ASN A 119 11.21 23.87 10.96
C ASN A 119 10.61 22.46 11.13
N LYS A 120 11.14 21.67 12.05
CA LYS A 120 10.72 20.26 12.27
C LYS A 120 9.21 20.13 12.49
N GLU A 121 8.62 21.01 13.29
CA GLU A 121 7.16 20.98 13.56
C GLU A 121 6.33 21.26 12.31
N LYS A 122 6.76 22.21 11.48
CA LYS A 122 6.12 22.50 10.19
C LYS A 122 6.25 21.32 9.25
N LEU A 123 7.41 20.67 9.21
CA LEU A 123 7.64 19.47 8.41
C LEU A 123 6.76 18.31 8.89
N GLN A 124 6.64 18.12 10.20
CA GLN A 124 5.72 17.13 10.77
C GLN A 124 4.27 17.42 10.39
N GLY A 125 3.83 18.67 10.46
CA GLY A 125 2.49 19.09 10.04
C GLY A 125 2.21 18.77 8.58
N VAL A 126 3.15 19.08 7.68
CA VAL A 126 3.03 18.74 6.25
C VAL A 126 2.97 17.23 6.04
N LEU A 127 3.86 16.46 6.66
CA LEU A 127 3.91 15.01 6.48
C LEU A 127 2.67 14.32 7.06
N THR A 128 2.19 14.72 8.23
CA THR A 128 0.98 14.16 8.83
C THR A 128 -0.29 14.59 8.09
N TYR A 129 -0.25 15.70 7.35
CA TYR A 129 -1.31 16.10 6.42
C TYR A 129 -1.42 15.17 5.20
N HIS A 130 -0.35 14.47 4.83
CA HIS A 130 -0.36 13.44 3.79
C HIS A 130 -0.82 12.06 4.29
N VAL A 131 -1.14 11.92 5.57
CA VAL A 131 -1.53 10.65 6.18
C VAL A 131 -2.96 10.73 6.69
N VAL A 132 -3.75 9.74 6.32
CA VAL A 132 -5.12 9.54 6.83
C VAL A 132 -5.14 8.27 7.66
N ALA A 133 -5.78 8.31 8.82
CA ALA A 133 -6.00 7.13 9.64
C ALA A 133 -6.98 6.18 8.95
N GLY A 134 -6.68 4.89 8.98
CA GLY A 134 -7.47 3.88 8.28
C GLY A 134 -6.89 3.50 6.92
N LYS A 135 -7.34 2.36 6.40
CA LYS A 135 -6.98 1.89 5.06
C LYS A 135 -8.11 2.26 4.09
N VAL A 136 -7.85 3.22 3.24
CA VAL A 136 -8.80 3.70 2.21
C VAL A 136 -8.25 3.36 0.84
N SER A 137 -8.88 2.42 0.13
CA SER A 137 -8.49 2.06 -1.24
C SER A 137 -9.01 3.10 -2.25
N SER A 138 -8.52 3.01 -3.49
CA SER A 138 -9.02 3.85 -4.57
C SER A 138 -10.51 3.60 -4.87
N MET A 139 -11.00 2.39 -4.61
CA MET A 139 -12.41 2.03 -4.74
C MET A 139 -13.24 2.69 -3.61
N ASP A 140 -12.74 2.64 -2.37
CA ASP A 140 -13.37 3.32 -1.24
C ASP A 140 -13.44 4.83 -1.49
N LEU A 141 -12.34 5.44 -1.94
CA LEU A 141 -12.30 6.86 -2.33
C LEU A 141 -13.35 7.18 -3.40
N ALA A 142 -13.44 6.36 -4.44
CA ALA A 142 -14.40 6.57 -5.51
C ALA A 142 -15.84 6.44 -5.01
N GLN A 143 -16.12 5.51 -4.08
CA GLN A 143 -17.45 5.37 -3.47
C GLN A 143 -17.76 6.57 -2.58
N MET A 144 -16.85 6.97 -1.69
CA MET A 144 -17.02 8.16 -0.84
C MET A 144 -17.26 9.44 -1.66
N ILE A 145 -16.56 9.59 -2.80
CA ILE A 145 -16.74 10.73 -3.70
C ILE A 145 -18.14 10.71 -4.33
N LYS A 146 -18.65 9.53 -4.73
CA LYS A 146 -20.01 9.40 -5.25
C LYS A 146 -21.05 9.75 -4.20
N ASP A 147 -20.93 9.21 -3.00
CA ASP A 147 -21.84 9.44 -1.88
C ASP A 147 -21.82 10.92 -1.46
N GLY A 148 -20.67 11.56 -1.52
CA GLY A 148 -20.45 12.98 -1.25
C GLY A 148 -20.75 13.91 -2.44
N LYS A 149 -21.53 13.46 -3.45
CA LYS A 149 -21.95 14.27 -4.61
C LYS A 149 -20.78 14.88 -5.40
N GLY A 150 -19.72 14.10 -5.60
CA GLY A 150 -18.56 14.47 -6.41
C GLY A 150 -17.31 14.85 -5.63
N LYS A 151 -17.38 14.86 -4.30
CA LYS A 151 -16.24 15.12 -3.42
C LYS A 151 -16.32 14.31 -2.13
N ALA A 152 -15.19 13.94 -1.56
CA ALA A 152 -15.09 13.33 -0.24
C ALA A 152 -14.08 14.09 0.62
N GLU A 153 -14.42 14.32 1.87
CA GLU A 153 -13.54 14.96 2.83
C GLU A 153 -12.83 13.89 3.66
N LEU A 154 -11.51 13.95 3.67
CA LEU A 154 -10.64 13.04 4.40
C LEU A 154 -9.99 13.81 5.54
N THR A 155 -10.23 13.36 6.77
CA THR A 155 -9.54 13.92 7.93
C THR A 155 -8.15 13.32 8.01
N THR A 156 -7.15 14.16 7.96
CA THR A 156 -5.73 13.77 8.03
C THR A 156 -5.25 13.65 9.47
N VAL A 157 -4.12 12.97 9.67
CA VAL A 157 -3.54 12.76 11.01
C VAL A 157 -3.20 14.09 11.73
N ASN A 158 -2.90 15.16 10.97
CA ASN A 158 -2.69 16.47 11.57
C ASN A 158 -4.00 17.22 11.93
N GLY A 159 -5.17 16.60 11.69
CA GLY A 159 -6.49 17.19 11.92
C GLY A 159 -7.03 18.05 10.79
N GLY A 160 -6.25 18.32 9.75
CA GLY A 160 -6.69 19.08 8.58
C GLY A 160 -7.57 18.24 7.65
N ILE A 161 -8.29 18.91 6.75
CA ILE A 161 -9.17 18.27 5.77
C ILE A 161 -8.49 18.26 4.39
N LEU A 162 -8.47 17.09 3.77
CA LEU A 162 -8.04 16.89 2.40
C LEU A 162 -9.24 16.46 1.57
N THR A 163 -9.60 17.24 0.53
CA THR A 163 -10.76 16.93 -0.30
C THR A 163 -10.37 16.06 -1.48
N ALA A 164 -10.94 14.86 -1.57
CA ALA A 164 -10.79 13.98 -2.72
C ALA A 164 -11.92 14.20 -3.72
N MET A 165 -11.60 14.17 -5.02
CA MET A 165 -12.53 14.29 -6.13
C MET A 165 -12.09 13.42 -7.30
N LEU A 166 -13.00 13.13 -8.24
CA LEU A 166 -12.68 12.42 -9.47
C LEU A 166 -12.53 13.39 -10.65
N LYS A 167 -11.43 13.23 -11.39
CA LYS A 167 -11.26 13.83 -12.73
C LYS A 167 -11.09 12.72 -13.75
N GLY A 168 -12.16 12.40 -14.43
CA GLY A 168 -12.23 11.19 -15.25
C GLY A 168 -12.08 9.94 -14.37
N LYS A 169 -11.05 9.13 -14.63
CA LYS A 169 -10.76 7.90 -13.87
C LYS A 169 -9.71 8.10 -12.75
N LYS A 170 -9.18 9.32 -12.60
CA LYS A 170 -8.12 9.61 -11.61
C LYS A 170 -8.70 10.31 -10.39
N VAL A 171 -8.21 9.90 -9.23
CA VAL A 171 -8.47 10.62 -7.98
C VAL A 171 -7.56 11.85 -7.93
N GLN A 172 -8.14 13.00 -7.63
CA GLN A 172 -7.45 14.23 -7.32
C GLN A 172 -7.70 14.59 -5.86
N LEU A 173 -6.69 15.16 -5.23
CA LEU A 173 -6.73 15.67 -3.88
C LEU A 173 -6.61 17.18 -3.95
N LYS A 174 -7.49 17.89 -3.27
CA LYS A 174 -7.43 19.34 -3.12
C LYS A 174 -7.14 19.67 -1.67
N ASP A 175 -6.10 20.45 -1.43
CA ASP A 175 -5.76 20.95 -0.10
C ASP A 175 -6.56 22.23 0.25
N THR A 176 -6.40 22.69 1.47
CA THR A 176 -7.08 23.89 1.98
C THR A 176 -6.61 25.19 1.31
N ALA A 177 -5.38 25.20 0.74
CA ALA A 177 -4.85 26.30 -0.04
C ALA A 177 -5.37 26.32 -1.50
N GLY A 178 -6.08 25.25 -1.92
CA GLY A 178 -6.62 25.12 -3.26
C GLY A 178 -5.70 24.40 -4.25
N ASN A 179 -4.52 23.94 -3.84
CA ASN A 179 -3.64 23.17 -4.70
C ASN A 179 -4.25 21.79 -4.99
N ILE A 180 -3.99 21.30 -6.20
CA ILE A 180 -4.50 20.00 -6.66
C ILE A 180 -3.33 19.05 -6.88
N SER A 181 -3.44 17.88 -6.28
CA SER A 181 -2.54 16.76 -6.45
C SER A 181 -3.26 15.59 -7.09
N THR A 182 -2.66 14.93 -8.06
CA THR A 182 -3.28 13.79 -8.77
C THR A 182 -2.64 12.49 -8.34
N VAL A 183 -3.47 11.50 -8.02
CA VAL A 183 -2.99 10.14 -7.76
C VAL A 183 -2.53 9.51 -9.08
N THR A 184 -1.25 9.16 -9.13
CA THR A 184 -0.60 8.56 -10.32
C THR A 184 -0.56 7.03 -10.22
N ILE A 185 -0.28 6.48 -9.04
CA ILE A 185 -0.32 5.06 -8.74
C ILE A 185 -1.15 4.89 -7.46
N ALA A 186 -2.28 4.20 -7.58
CA ALA A 186 -3.17 3.93 -6.45
C ALA A 186 -2.95 2.52 -5.89
N ASP A 187 -3.42 2.27 -4.66
CA ASP A 187 -3.52 0.94 -4.04
C ASP A 187 -2.18 0.17 -3.99
N VAL A 188 -1.10 0.85 -3.60
CA VAL A 188 0.17 0.19 -3.27
C VAL A 188 0.05 -0.36 -1.85
N ASN A 189 -0.36 -1.62 -1.74
CA ASN A 189 -0.64 -2.26 -0.45
C ASN A 189 0.64 -2.48 0.36
N GLN A 190 0.52 -2.26 1.67
CA GLN A 190 1.56 -2.44 2.67
C GLN A 190 1.02 -3.30 3.83
N SER A 191 1.91 -3.84 4.66
CA SER A 191 1.47 -4.64 5.83
C SER A 191 0.69 -3.79 6.84
N ASN A 192 1.01 -2.52 6.98
CA ASN A 192 0.38 -1.57 7.91
C ASN A 192 -0.42 -0.46 7.21
N GLY A 193 -0.79 -0.61 5.94
CA GLY A 193 -1.63 0.39 5.27
C GLY A 193 -1.64 0.31 3.75
N VAL A 194 -1.86 1.45 3.12
CA VAL A 194 -1.85 1.62 1.66
C VAL A 194 -1.17 2.94 1.29
N ILE A 195 -0.40 2.92 0.22
CA ILE A 195 0.21 4.12 -0.36
C ILE A 195 -0.52 4.47 -1.67
N HIS A 196 -0.82 5.75 -1.84
CA HIS A 196 -1.23 6.35 -3.11
C HIS A 196 -0.14 7.35 -3.52
N VAL A 197 0.53 7.09 -4.64
CA VAL A 197 1.56 7.98 -5.16
C VAL A 197 0.91 9.20 -5.80
N VAL A 198 1.40 10.37 -5.46
CA VAL A 198 0.85 11.65 -5.94
C VAL A 198 1.91 12.52 -6.62
N ASP A 199 1.46 13.35 -7.56
CA ASP A 199 2.32 14.18 -8.42
C ASP A 199 2.58 15.59 -7.87
N THR A 200 1.99 15.95 -6.74
CA THR A 200 2.12 17.27 -6.13
C THR A 200 2.04 17.14 -4.61
N VAL A 201 2.84 17.92 -3.89
CA VAL A 201 2.78 18.00 -2.41
C VAL A 201 1.54 18.80 -2.03
N VAL A 202 0.73 18.28 -1.12
CA VAL A 202 -0.40 19.01 -0.51
C VAL A 202 0.05 19.69 0.78
N LEU A 203 -0.46 20.88 1.02
CA LEU A 203 -0.05 21.69 2.15
C LEU A 203 -1.25 21.95 3.07
N PRO A 204 -1.08 21.81 4.41
CA PRO A 204 -2.09 22.28 5.33
C PRO A 204 -2.23 23.80 5.18
N GLY A 205 -3.45 24.31 5.31
CA GLY A 205 -3.65 25.76 5.41
C GLY A 205 -2.88 26.31 6.60
N MET A 206 -2.09 27.34 6.35
CA MET A 206 -1.44 28.09 7.42
C MET A 206 -2.41 29.09 8.02
#